data_c37706c7d128a27445e135ebf9a8399d
#
_entry.id   c37706c7d128a27445e135ebf9a8399d
#
_cell.length_a   1.000
_cell.length_b   1.000
_cell.length_c   1.000
_cell.angle_alpha   90.00
_cell.angle_beta   90.00
_cell.angle_gamma   90.00
#
_symmetry.space_group_name_H-M   'P 1'
#
loop_
_entity.id
_entity.type
_entity.pdbx_description
1 polymer ?
#
loop_
_entity_poly.entity_id
_entity_poly.type
_entity_poly.pdbx_seq_one_letter_code
_entity_poly.pdbx_strand_id
1 'polypeptide(L)'
;ERFGQIPGLCLASGYTAPRDLTDLTTLPFLYEDMEPFTNRIIYYETSRGCPYRCSYCLSSIDKKVRLRDISVVKRELQFFLDQNVKQVKFIDRTFNCDHKHAMEIWRYIYEHDNGVTNFHFEISADILREEEIALLNRFRPGLAQLEIGVQSTNPETIRAIHRVMDV
;
A
#
# COMPACT_ATOMS: atom_id res chain seq x y z
N GLU A 1 -32.72 -18.45 0.63
CA GLU A 1 -32.78 -18.35 2.11
C GLU A 1 -31.38 -18.38 2.78
N ARG A 2 -30.36 -19.08 2.19
CA ARG A 2 -29.01 -19.18 2.81
C ARG A 2 -28.19 -17.88 2.78
N PHE A 3 -28.35 -17.02 1.76
CA PHE A 3 -27.54 -15.81 1.61
C PHE A 3 -27.83 -14.74 2.66
N GLY A 4 -29.04 -14.69 3.19
CA GLY A 4 -29.41 -13.70 4.22
C GLY A 4 -28.63 -13.81 5.53
N GLN A 5 -27.98 -14.95 5.77
CA GLN A 5 -27.19 -15.21 6.97
C GLN A 5 -25.68 -14.88 6.78
N ILE A 6 -25.25 -14.59 5.55
CA ILE A 6 -23.85 -14.26 5.25
C ILE A 6 -23.65 -12.76 5.44
N PRO A 7 -22.77 -12.30 6.35
CA PRO A 7 -22.53 -10.88 6.56
C PRO A 7 -21.90 -10.21 5.34
N GLY A 8 -22.23 -8.94 5.12
CA GLY A 8 -21.62 -8.08 4.11
C GLY A 8 -22.17 -8.26 2.70
N LEU A 9 -23.35 -8.87 2.52
CA LEU A 9 -23.99 -8.99 1.22
C LEU A 9 -25.03 -7.89 0.99
N CYS A 10 -25.11 -7.45 -0.27
CA CYS A 10 -26.21 -6.65 -0.80
C CYS A 10 -27.11 -7.58 -1.61
N LEU A 11 -28.36 -7.79 -1.19
CA LEU A 11 -29.35 -8.62 -1.82
C LEU A 11 -30.48 -7.75 -2.37
N ALA A 12 -31.30 -8.28 -3.24
CA ALA A 12 -32.50 -7.58 -3.73
C ALA A 12 -33.46 -7.19 -2.59
N SER A 13 -33.43 -7.93 -1.48
CA SER A 13 -34.23 -7.67 -0.27
C SER A 13 -33.60 -6.68 0.71
N GLY A 14 -32.38 -6.18 0.45
CA GLY A 14 -31.64 -5.26 1.34
C GLY A 14 -30.25 -5.75 1.68
N TYR A 15 -29.66 -5.15 2.72
CA TYR A 15 -28.30 -5.48 3.19
C TYR A 15 -28.36 -6.49 4.33
N THR A 16 -27.44 -7.45 4.32
CA THR A 16 -27.20 -8.31 5.46
C THR A 16 -26.39 -7.58 6.55
N ALA A 17 -26.17 -8.22 7.70
CA ALA A 17 -25.34 -7.65 8.77
C ALA A 17 -23.96 -7.25 8.23
N PRO A 18 -23.33 -6.18 8.75
CA PRO A 18 -21.97 -5.82 8.40
C PRO A 18 -21.00 -7.00 8.64
N ARG A 19 -20.04 -7.16 7.76
CA ARG A 19 -18.96 -8.12 7.94
C ARG A 19 -17.85 -7.49 8.78
N ASP A 20 -17.21 -8.31 9.61
CA ASP A 20 -15.99 -7.91 10.32
C ASP A 20 -14.86 -7.58 9.34
N LEU A 21 -13.97 -6.68 9.76
CA LEU A 21 -12.81 -6.32 8.96
C LEU A 21 -11.88 -7.53 8.79
N THR A 22 -11.52 -7.81 7.55
CA THR A 22 -10.62 -8.92 7.22
C THR A 22 -9.22 -8.68 7.82
N ASP A 23 -8.67 -9.70 8.46
CA ASP A 23 -7.25 -9.75 8.80
C ASP A 23 -6.46 -9.96 7.49
N LEU A 24 -5.64 -8.97 7.14
CA LEU A 24 -4.90 -8.97 5.88
C LEU A 24 -3.80 -10.04 5.84
N THR A 25 -3.34 -10.51 6.98
CA THR A 25 -2.34 -11.57 7.09
C THR A 25 -2.89 -12.92 6.62
N THR A 26 -4.21 -13.11 6.69
CA THR A 26 -4.87 -14.34 6.25
C THR A 26 -5.17 -14.38 4.74
N LEU A 27 -4.90 -13.30 4.02
CA LEU A 27 -5.12 -13.27 2.57
C LEU A 27 -4.13 -14.21 1.87
N PRO A 28 -4.60 -15.02 0.91
CA PRO A 28 -3.71 -15.90 0.14
C PRO A 28 -2.75 -15.07 -0.72
N PHE A 29 -1.58 -15.61 -0.98
CA PHE A 29 -0.67 -15.06 -1.97
C PHE A 29 -1.18 -15.44 -3.38
N LEU A 30 -1.44 -14.44 -4.22
CA LEU A 30 -2.10 -14.63 -5.51
C LEU A 30 -1.13 -14.91 -6.67
N TYR A 31 0.17 -14.79 -6.44
CA TYR A 31 1.21 -14.80 -7.48
C TYR A 31 2.10 -16.04 -7.44
N GLU A 32 1.61 -17.16 -6.89
CA GLU A 32 2.38 -18.43 -6.83
C GLU A 32 2.80 -18.92 -8.24
N ASP A 33 1.96 -18.64 -9.24
CA ASP A 33 2.29 -18.85 -10.66
C ASP A 33 2.43 -17.48 -11.36
N MET A 34 3.62 -17.19 -11.88
CA MET A 34 3.94 -15.92 -12.55
C MET A 34 3.70 -15.95 -14.07
N GLU A 35 3.41 -17.09 -14.67
CA GLU A 35 3.20 -17.21 -16.13
C GLU A 35 2.10 -16.26 -16.65
N PRO A 36 0.91 -16.16 -16.00
CA PRO A 36 -0.15 -15.23 -16.44
C PRO A 36 0.21 -13.76 -16.30
N PHE A 37 1.24 -13.44 -15.52
CA PHE A 37 1.66 -12.07 -15.20
C PHE A 37 2.92 -11.62 -15.94
N THR A 38 3.42 -12.41 -16.87
CA THR A 38 4.58 -12.07 -17.70
C THR A 38 4.38 -10.70 -18.37
N ASN A 39 5.35 -9.78 -18.17
CA ASN A 39 5.32 -8.39 -18.66
C ASN A 39 4.15 -7.54 -18.15
N ARG A 40 3.57 -7.88 -17.00
CA ARG A 40 2.55 -7.09 -16.32
C ARG A 40 3.11 -6.43 -15.07
N ILE A 41 2.50 -5.32 -14.68
CA ILE A 41 2.72 -4.70 -13.37
C ILE A 41 2.03 -5.59 -12.34
N ILE A 42 2.75 -5.96 -11.28
CA ILE A 42 2.20 -6.67 -10.14
C ILE A 42 1.65 -5.66 -9.15
N TYR A 43 0.40 -5.80 -8.77
CA TYR A 43 -0.22 -4.99 -7.72
C TYR A 43 -0.14 -5.73 -6.40
N TYR A 44 0.45 -5.07 -5.39
CA TYR A 44 0.71 -5.69 -4.11
C TYR A 44 0.23 -4.81 -2.95
N GLU A 45 -0.40 -5.41 -1.94
CA GLU A 45 -0.97 -4.71 -0.80
C GLU A 45 -0.32 -5.19 0.49
N THR A 46 0.26 -4.25 1.28
CA THR A 46 0.81 -4.54 2.60
C THR A 46 0.02 -3.90 3.72
N SER A 47 -0.80 -2.90 3.38
CA SER A 47 -1.71 -2.24 4.31
C SER A 47 -3.01 -1.85 3.63
N ARG A 48 -4.07 -1.77 4.41
CA ARG A 48 -5.39 -1.30 3.96
C ARG A 48 -5.94 -0.26 4.92
N GLY A 49 -6.60 0.77 4.35
CA GLY A 49 -7.08 1.95 5.05
C GLY A 49 -6.16 3.14 4.86
N CYS A 50 -6.64 4.33 5.24
CA CYS A 50 -5.86 5.57 5.17
C CYS A 50 -6.20 6.42 6.40
N PRO A 51 -5.20 6.99 7.12
CA PRO A 51 -5.46 7.79 8.31
C PRO A 51 -6.05 9.18 7.97
N TYR A 52 -5.92 9.62 6.71
CA TYR A 52 -6.37 10.92 6.25
C TYR A 52 -7.86 10.96 5.93
N ARG A 53 -8.40 12.19 5.84
CA ARG A 53 -9.83 12.46 5.63
C ARG A 53 -10.08 13.35 4.42
N CYS A 54 -9.24 13.27 3.41
CA CYS A 54 -9.37 14.11 2.22
C CYS A 54 -10.78 13.97 1.61
N SER A 55 -11.46 15.10 1.42
CA SER A 55 -12.88 15.13 1.03
C SER A 55 -13.16 14.57 -0.37
N TYR A 56 -12.16 14.56 -1.22
CA TYR A 56 -12.24 14.06 -2.60
C TYR A 56 -11.84 12.57 -2.72
N CYS A 57 -11.32 11.96 -1.65
CA CYS A 57 -10.71 10.63 -1.72
C CYS A 57 -11.63 9.56 -1.13
N LEU A 58 -11.93 8.53 -1.92
CA LEU A 58 -12.73 7.39 -1.47
C LEU A 58 -12.06 6.62 -0.31
N SER A 59 -10.72 6.62 -0.25
CA SER A 59 -9.97 5.93 0.83
C SER A 59 -10.20 6.56 2.21
N SER A 60 -10.77 7.77 2.29
CA SER A 60 -11.14 8.41 3.55
C SER A 60 -12.28 7.70 4.31
N ILE A 61 -12.95 6.74 3.68
CA ILE A 61 -14.03 5.93 4.29
C ILE A 61 -13.44 4.90 5.27
N ASP A 62 -12.36 4.21 4.90
CA ASP A 62 -11.68 3.22 5.75
C ASP A 62 -10.49 3.86 6.48
N LYS A 63 -10.75 4.40 7.68
CA LYS A 63 -9.79 5.19 8.46
C LYS A 63 -8.84 4.35 9.30
N LYS A 64 -9.17 3.08 9.51
CA LYS A 64 -8.35 2.18 10.32
C LYS A 64 -7.30 1.52 9.43
N VAL A 65 -6.07 2.01 9.52
CA VAL A 65 -4.94 1.34 8.86
C VAL A 65 -4.72 -0.03 9.52
N ARG A 66 -4.69 -1.06 8.69
CA ARG A 66 -4.41 -2.45 9.06
C ARG A 66 -3.21 -2.91 8.25
N LEU A 67 -2.22 -3.44 8.94
CA LEU A 67 -0.97 -3.91 8.34
C LEU A 67 -1.01 -5.43 8.19
N ARG A 68 -0.37 -5.94 7.14
CA ARG A 68 -0.02 -7.37 7.06
C ARG A 68 1.19 -7.65 7.94
N ASP A 69 1.30 -8.88 8.40
CA ASP A 69 2.49 -9.32 9.14
C ASP A 69 3.75 -9.13 8.29
N ILE A 70 4.75 -8.49 8.86
CA ILE A 70 5.98 -8.12 8.14
C ILE A 70 6.77 -9.34 7.66
N SER A 71 6.68 -10.46 8.36
CA SER A 71 7.35 -11.70 7.95
C SER A 71 6.71 -12.29 6.69
N VAL A 72 5.39 -12.20 6.58
CA VAL A 72 4.64 -12.58 5.37
C VAL A 72 5.02 -11.69 4.21
N VAL A 73 5.03 -10.36 4.44
CA VAL A 73 5.41 -9.37 3.42
C VAL A 73 6.82 -9.63 2.89
N LYS A 74 7.81 -9.82 3.78
CA LYS A 74 9.20 -10.09 3.39
C LYS A 74 9.34 -11.37 2.55
N ARG A 75 8.64 -12.44 2.92
CA ARG A 75 8.64 -13.69 2.14
C ARG A 75 8.07 -13.50 0.73
N GLU A 76 6.98 -12.75 0.61
CA GLU A 76 6.34 -12.48 -0.69
C GLU A 76 7.18 -11.51 -1.55
N LEU A 77 7.84 -10.53 -0.94
CA LEU A 77 8.81 -9.67 -1.62
C LEU A 77 9.99 -10.45 -2.14
N GLN A 78 10.53 -11.40 -1.34
CA GLN A 78 11.60 -12.27 -1.80
C GLN A 78 11.19 -13.09 -3.02
N PHE A 79 9.96 -13.62 -3.03
CA PHE A 79 9.44 -14.30 -4.20
C PHE A 79 9.46 -13.42 -5.45
N PHE A 80 9.02 -12.16 -5.37
CA PHE A 80 9.06 -11.25 -6.52
C PHE A 80 10.50 -10.96 -6.98
N LEU A 81 11.43 -10.81 -6.04
CA LEU A 81 12.85 -10.62 -6.34
C LEU A 81 13.46 -11.85 -7.01
N ASP A 82 13.17 -13.06 -6.53
CA ASP A 82 13.66 -14.33 -7.09
C ASP A 82 13.12 -14.58 -8.50
N GLN A 83 11.86 -14.16 -8.75
CA GLN A 83 11.22 -14.26 -10.07
C GLN A 83 11.63 -13.13 -11.03
N ASN A 84 12.50 -12.20 -10.61
CA ASN A 84 12.93 -11.04 -11.39
C ASN A 84 11.75 -10.24 -11.94
N VAL A 85 10.70 -10.07 -11.13
CA VAL A 85 9.53 -9.27 -11.49
C VAL A 85 9.97 -7.85 -11.80
N LYS A 86 9.63 -7.34 -12.99
CA LYS A 86 10.11 -6.03 -13.44
C LYS A 86 9.55 -4.88 -12.62
N GLN A 87 8.26 -4.94 -12.25
CA GLN A 87 7.62 -3.88 -11.48
C GLN A 87 6.57 -4.43 -10.53
N VAL A 88 6.70 -4.05 -9.25
CA VAL A 88 5.72 -4.27 -8.19
C VAL A 88 5.18 -2.91 -7.75
N LYS A 89 3.88 -2.65 -7.99
CA LYS A 89 3.22 -1.44 -7.51
C LYS A 89 2.47 -1.76 -6.22
N PHE A 90 2.89 -1.09 -5.14
CA PHE A 90 2.15 -1.11 -3.88
C PHE A 90 0.87 -0.28 -4.03
N ILE A 91 -0.25 -0.86 -3.61
CA ILE A 91 -1.56 -0.21 -3.64
C ILE A 91 -2.02 0.28 -2.27
N ASP A 92 -1.09 0.33 -1.34
CA ASP A 92 -1.23 0.96 -0.02
C ASP A 92 -1.50 2.45 -0.20
N ARG A 93 -2.56 2.99 0.41
CA ARG A 93 -3.07 4.35 0.14
C ARG A 93 -2.18 5.47 0.63
N THR A 94 -1.37 5.22 1.63
CA THR A 94 -0.28 6.06 2.13
C THR A 94 0.73 5.13 2.75
N PHE A 95 1.62 4.60 1.93
CA PHE A 95 2.54 3.53 2.31
C PHE A 95 3.35 3.85 3.56
N ASN A 96 3.83 5.09 3.70
CA ASN A 96 4.67 5.52 4.81
C ASN A 96 3.90 6.06 6.03
N CYS A 97 2.59 5.83 6.11
CA CYS A 97 1.81 6.26 7.29
C CYS A 97 2.15 5.50 8.57
N ASP A 98 2.67 4.27 8.46
CA ASP A 98 3.35 3.56 9.55
C ASP A 98 4.85 3.48 9.23
N HIS A 99 5.63 4.35 9.87
CA HIS A 99 7.06 4.48 9.62
C HIS A 99 7.85 3.20 9.87
N LYS A 100 7.48 2.45 10.92
CA LYS A 100 8.17 1.20 11.23
C LYS A 100 7.96 0.16 10.14
N HIS A 101 6.72 0.00 9.69
CA HIS A 101 6.37 -0.93 8.62
C HIS A 101 7.06 -0.55 7.30
N ALA A 102 7.01 0.74 6.93
CA ALA A 102 7.65 1.26 5.73
C ALA A 102 9.18 1.04 5.76
N MET A 103 9.85 1.37 6.87
CA MET A 103 11.29 1.18 7.03
C MET A 103 11.71 -0.28 6.94
N GLU A 104 10.94 -1.21 7.52
CA GLU A 104 11.20 -2.64 7.43
C GLU A 104 11.12 -3.15 5.99
N ILE A 105 10.16 -2.67 5.20
CA ILE A 105 9.99 -3.03 3.79
C ILE A 105 11.11 -2.40 2.95
N TRP A 106 11.35 -1.10 3.08
CA TRP A 106 12.40 -0.40 2.31
C TRP A 106 13.78 -0.97 2.60
N ARG A 107 14.10 -1.27 3.87
CA ARG A 107 15.37 -1.90 4.24
C ARG A 107 15.50 -3.27 3.61
N TYR A 108 14.46 -4.09 3.68
CA TYR A 108 14.46 -5.42 3.08
C TYR A 108 14.70 -5.37 1.56
N ILE A 109 14.01 -4.48 0.86
CA ILE A 109 14.17 -4.27 -0.58
C ILE A 109 15.61 -3.81 -0.91
N TYR A 110 16.16 -2.90 -0.11
CA TYR A 110 17.52 -2.42 -0.30
C TYR A 110 18.57 -3.52 -0.12
N GLU A 111 18.42 -4.34 0.92
CA GLU A 111 19.35 -5.40 1.27
C GLU A 111 19.31 -6.60 0.30
N HIS A 112 18.17 -6.81 -0.37
CA HIS A 112 17.94 -7.94 -1.27
C HIS A 112 17.76 -7.52 -2.74
N ASP A 113 18.16 -6.30 -3.10
CA ASP A 113 18.00 -5.79 -4.46
C ASP A 113 18.65 -6.72 -5.50
N ASN A 114 17.85 -7.19 -6.45
CA ASN A 114 18.29 -8.05 -7.54
C ASN A 114 18.78 -7.29 -8.80
N GLY A 115 18.84 -5.95 -8.74
CA GLY A 115 19.24 -5.10 -9.87
C GLY A 115 18.19 -4.96 -10.98
N VAL A 116 17.03 -5.62 -10.87
CA VAL A 116 15.99 -5.70 -11.92
C VAL A 116 14.68 -5.07 -11.46
N THR A 117 14.19 -5.49 -10.30
CA THR A 117 12.85 -5.14 -9.81
C THR A 117 12.75 -3.66 -9.45
N ASN A 118 11.69 -3.01 -9.92
CA ASN A 118 11.26 -1.68 -9.49
C ASN A 118 10.08 -1.81 -8.54
N PHE A 119 10.11 -1.08 -7.45
CA PHE A 119 9.02 -1.00 -6.48
C PHE A 119 8.41 0.40 -6.49
N HIS A 120 7.11 0.49 -6.74
CA HIS A 120 6.38 1.74 -6.83
C HIS A 120 5.50 1.94 -5.60
N PHE A 121 5.65 3.08 -4.90
CA PHE A 121 4.97 3.41 -3.66
C PHE A 121 4.18 4.71 -3.77
N GLU A 122 2.94 4.73 -3.27
CA GLU A 122 2.19 5.96 -3.04
C GLU A 122 2.48 6.45 -1.61
N ILE A 123 3.14 7.60 -1.48
CA ILE A 123 3.59 8.14 -0.19
C ILE A 123 3.07 9.56 0.08
N SER A 124 3.10 9.96 1.34
CA SER A 124 2.97 11.36 1.76
C SER A 124 4.38 11.89 2.07
N ALA A 125 4.85 12.88 1.30
CA ALA A 125 6.24 13.34 1.41
C ALA A 125 6.49 14.16 2.69
N ASP A 126 5.48 14.86 3.17
CA ASP A 126 5.51 15.71 4.36
C ASP A 126 5.74 14.95 5.68
N ILE A 127 5.48 13.64 5.70
CA ILE A 127 5.71 12.80 6.88
C ILE A 127 7.00 11.97 6.79
N LEU A 128 7.79 12.12 5.72
CA LEU A 128 9.07 11.42 5.60
C LEU A 128 10.04 11.89 6.69
N ARG A 129 10.69 10.93 7.34
CA ARG A 129 11.72 11.18 8.36
C ARG A 129 13.12 11.17 7.74
N GLU A 130 14.05 11.81 8.40
CA GLU A 130 15.46 11.87 7.94
C GLU A 130 16.05 10.48 7.69
N GLU A 131 15.76 9.53 8.56
CA GLU A 131 16.23 8.15 8.44
C GLU A 131 15.66 7.41 7.21
N GLU A 132 14.39 7.71 6.85
CA GLU A 132 13.75 7.18 5.65
C GLU A 132 14.37 7.77 4.39
N ILE A 133 14.59 9.10 4.40
CA ILE A 133 15.25 9.82 3.30
C ILE A 133 16.68 9.31 3.14
N ALA A 134 17.42 9.13 4.24
CA ALA A 134 18.79 8.62 4.22
C ALA A 134 18.87 7.20 3.63
N LEU A 135 17.89 6.34 3.94
CA LEU A 135 17.81 5.00 3.35
C LEU A 135 17.47 5.06 1.85
N LEU A 136 16.46 5.83 1.47
CA LEU A 136 16.02 5.98 0.07
C LEU A 136 17.13 6.56 -0.82
N ASN A 137 17.96 7.48 -0.30
CA ASN A 137 19.12 8.02 -1.02
C ASN A 137 20.21 6.98 -1.33
N ARG A 138 20.21 5.83 -0.66
CA ARG A 138 21.12 4.72 -0.91
C ARG A 138 20.62 3.76 -1.98
N PHE A 139 19.38 3.90 -2.39
CA PHE A 139 18.79 3.04 -3.43
C PHE A 139 19.48 3.29 -4.77
N ARG A 140 19.71 2.24 -5.54
CA ARG A 140 20.12 2.43 -6.94
C ARG A 140 19.02 3.16 -7.72
N PRO A 141 19.38 3.90 -8.78
CA PRO A 141 18.38 4.44 -9.70
C PRO A 141 17.46 3.32 -10.24
N GLY A 142 16.14 3.54 -10.13
CA GLY A 142 15.14 2.59 -10.59
C GLY A 142 14.75 1.49 -9.61
N LEU A 143 15.34 1.40 -8.40
CA LEU A 143 14.88 0.47 -7.37
C LEU A 143 13.53 0.88 -6.80
N ALA A 144 13.34 2.15 -6.51
CA ALA A 144 12.06 2.69 -6.06
C ALA A 144 11.55 3.81 -6.96
N GLN A 145 10.24 3.86 -7.13
CA GLN A 145 9.50 4.97 -7.70
C GLN A 145 8.51 5.46 -6.65
N LEU A 146 8.53 6.77 -6.35
CA LEU A 146 7.66 7.39 -5.38
C LEU A 146 6.59 8.21 -6.09
N GLU A 147 5.33 7.93 -5.81
CA GLU A 147 4.18 8.72 -6.26
C GLU A 147 3.74 9.62 -5.11
N ILE A 148 3.83 10.93 -5.33
CA ILE A 148 3.58 11.96 -4.32
C ILE A 148 2.47 12.88 -4.80
N GLY A 149 1.34 12.86 -4.08
CA GLY A 149 0.22 13.74 -4.38
C GLY A 149 0.32 15.05 -3.61
N VAL A 150 0.72 16.15 -4.25
CA VAL A 150 0.78 17.49 -3.63
C VAL A 150 -0.61 18.15 -3.58
N GLN A 151 -1.42 17.97 -4.60
CA GLN A 151 -2.78 18.49 -4.79
C GLN A 151 -2.82 20.02 -4.98
N SER A 152 -2.32 20.79 -4.01
CA SER A 152 -2.26 22.25 -4.02
C SER A 152 -1.18 22.76 -3.06
N THR A 153 -0.61 23.92 -3.35
CA THR A 153 0.27 24.67 -2.43
C THR A 153 -0.48 25.81 -1.73
N ASN A 154 -1.77 26.00 -2.04
CA ASN A 154 -2.59 27.03 -1.40
C ASN A 154 -3.16 26.48 -0.07
N PRO A 155 -2.84 27.12 1.09
CA PRO A 155 -3.28 26.66 2.40
C PRO A 155 -4.80 26.63 2.59
N GLU A 156 -5.53 27.54 1.93
CA GLU A 156 -7.00 27.56 2.00
C GLU A 156 -7.60 26.38 1.26
N THR A 157 -7.07 26.07 0.08
CA THR A 157 -7.47 24.88 -0.69
C THR A 157 -7.19 23.61 0.09
N ILE A 158 -5.98 23.47 0.66
CA ILE A 158 -5.58 22.31 1.47
C ILE A 158 -6.55 22.12 2.65
N ARG A 159 -6.90 23.19 3.35
CA ARG A 159 -7.90 23.14 4.44
C ARG A 159 -9.29 22.75 3.95
N ALA A 160 -9.73 23.35 2.84
CA ALA A 160 -11.06 23.10 2.27
C ALA A 160 -11.27 21.65 1.84
N ILE A 161 -10.21 20.99 1.35
CA ILE A 161 -10.24 19.55 0.98
C ILE A 161 -9.92 18.60 2.14
N HIS A 162 -9.80 19.11 3.35
CA HIS A 162 -9.49 18.34 4.56
C HIS A 162 -8.19 17.50 4.43
N ARG A 163 -7.24 17.98 3.64
CA ARG A 163 -5.93 17.33 3.54
C ARG A 163 -5.03 17.86 4.66
N VAL A 164 -4.41 16.95 5.40
CA VAL A 164 -3.37 17.29 6.35
C VAL A 164 -2.04 17.13 5.61
N MET A 165 -1.37 18.24 5.33
CA MET A 165 -0.09 18.27 4.65
C MET A 165 0.60 19.59 4.99
N ASP A 166 1.88 19.54 5.33
CA ASP A 166 2.76 20.71 5.38
C ASP A 166 3.38 20.93 3.99
N VAL A 167 3.38 22.18 3.49
CA VAL A 167 3.76 22.52 2.10
C VAL A 167 4.99 23.42 2.11
#